data_fa6327789273f0b1ff77657a8fe65eea
#
_entry.id   fa6327789273f0b1ff77657a8fe65eea
#
_cell.length_a   1.000
_cell.length_b   1.000
_cell.length_c   1.000
_cell.angle_alpha   90.00
_cell.angle_beta   90.00
_cell.angle_gamma   90.00
#
_symmetry.space_group_name_H-M   'P 1'
#
loop_
_entity.id
_entity.type
_entity.pdbx_description
1 polymer ?
#
loop_
_entity_poly.entity_id
_entity_poly.type
_entity_poly.pdbx_seq_one_letter_code
_entity_poly.pdbx_strand_id
1 'polypeptide(L)'
;MTEMTGSKAFVKSLENEGTKHIFGISGGSLIPICDNLLDSDMRFILARHEQGGAHMADGYARVLGKVGVCMATSGPGATNLVTGVATAQIDSSPVVAFTGQVNRDVIGSDGFQECDIIGVSASVTKYNMQVRTPSEIPEAVKKAFFIANTGRKGSVLVDIPKDCTTMSGEMDFDPEIIFRGYSTDHTPLPQELDWAAQILAKAERPLIMAGGGVIAAGASNELVALSEALLAPTATTLMGKGGFPNDHPMNLGLCGMHGTEASNTLVPQADVLLVVGSRFSDRTTAKVADFNPNGKIVHIDIDRSEIDKNVESMTKVVGDAKLALAGLLERVKALKQNPDAAWSKKLEDFRCDWSAEADVANGYLRAPKIIRALRDELPRDAIVTTEVGQNQMWAALHYDAYLPRTFHTSGGLGTMGWGFPASIGAKAAKPEVPVVDIAGDGSFGMTENNLATAVEEELPVIVVVLNNNVLGMVAQWQRMFYDRRYSAVKLKGNPDMVKLAEAYGAEGVRVESLDAFRTEVRRAIKADVPTVIDVPIDPNENVLPMIPPGMGLKDTLWEAD
;
A
#
# COMPACT_ATOMS: atom_id res chain seq x y z
N MET A 1 1.58 -30.18 -25.99
CA MET A 1 1.24 -30.66 -24.62
C MET A 1 2.39 -31.54 -24.14
N THR A 2 2.72 -31.49 -22.86
CA THR A 2 3.83 -32.26 -22.26
C THR A 2 3.33 -32.95 -21.01
N GLU A 3 3.54 -34.28 -20.91
CA GLU A 3 3.15 -35.05 -19.73
C GLU A 3 4.13 -34.79 -18.57
N MET A 4 3.61 -34.39 -17.42
CA MET A 4 4.40 -34.21 -16.18
C MET A 4 3.50 -34.14 -14.94
N THR A 5 4.11 -34.20 -13.75
CA THR A 5 3.37 -34.01 -12.48
C THR A 5 2.85 -32.57 -12.34
N GLY A 6 1.73 -32.41 -11.61
CA GLY A 6 1.17 -31.09 -11.38
C GLY A 6 2.11 -30.15 -10.62
N SER A 7 2.92 -30.65 -9.68
CA SER A 7 3.92 -29.85 -8.97
C SER A 7 5.00 -29.28 -9.91
N LYS A 8 5.49 -30.09 -10.84
CA LYS A 8 6.46 -29.64 -11.86
C LYS A 8 5.82 -28.63 -12.82
N ALA A 9 4.56 -28.88 -13.21
CA ALA A 9 3.80 -27.95 -14.03
C ALA A 9 3.56 -26.60 -13.32
N PHE A 10 3.28 -26.62 -12.03
CA PHE A 10 3.12 -25.41 -11.21
C PHE A 10 4.38 -24.55 -11.20
N VAL A 11 5.53 -25.14 -10.87
CA VAL A 11 6.82 -24.43 -10.85
C VAL A 11 7.13 -23.83 -12.22
N LYS A 12 6.99 -24.61 -13.29
CA LYS A 12 7.18 -24.14 -14.66
C LYS A 12 6.23 -23.01 -15.06
N SER A 13 4.96 -23.06 -14.60
CA SER A 13 3.99 -21.99 -14.86
C SER A 13 4.39 -20.69 -14.17
N LEU A 14 4.88 -20.73 -12.93
CA LEU A 14 5.39 -19.55 -12.23
C LEU A 14 6.64 -18.97 -12.91
N GLU A 15 7.54 -19.82 -13.42
CA GLU A 15 8.70 -19.38 -14.22
C GLU A 15 8.26 -18.64 -15.49
N ASN A 16 7.25 -19.15 -16.20
CA ASN A 16 6.69 -18.53 -17.40
C ASN A 16 6.06 -17.15 -17.10
N GLU A 17 5.48 -16.96 -15.90
CA GLU A 17 4.97 -15.67 -15.42
C GLU A 17 6.08 -14.74 -14.90
N GLY A 18 7.33 -15.19 -14.90
CA GLY A 18 8.50 -14.43 -14.50
C GLY A 18 8.63 -14.22 -12.99
N THR A 19 8.03 -15.10 -12.18
CA THR A 19 8.16 -15.10 -10.72
C THR A 19 9.62 -15.32 -10.32
N LYS A 20 10.10 -14.52 -9.35
CA LYS A 20 11.45 -14.65 -8.79
C LYS A 20 11.43 -15.03 -7.31
N HIS A 21 10.42 -14.60 -6.59
CA HIS A 21 10.26 -14.82 -5.16
C HIS A 21 8.86 -15.34 -4.84
N ILE A 22 8.80 -16.30 -3.94
CA ILE A 22 7.57 -16.82 -3.33
C ILE A 22 7.72 -16.61 -1.83
N PHE A 23 6.72 -16.01 -1.18
CA PHE A 23 6.74 -15.73 0.24
C PHE A 23 5.73 -16.63 0.96
N GLY A 24 6.12 -17.29 2.05
CA GLY A 24 5.13 -18.10 2.75
C GLY A 24 5.72 -19.14 3.68
N ILE A 25 4.91 -20.14 3.99
CA ILE A 25 5.29 -21.28 4.83
C ILE A 25 4.93 -22.58 4.11
N SER A 26 5.88 -23.49 4.05
CA SER A 26 5.65 -24.84 3.54
C SER A 26 4.77 -25.66 4.48
N GLY A 27 4.32 -26.83 4.03
CA GLY A 27 3.54 -27.76 4.83
C GLY A 27 3.17 -28.99 4.03
N GLY A 28 2.49 -29.93 4.66
CA GLY A 28 2.23 -31.27 4.13
C GLY A 28 1.60 -31.33 2.73
N SER A 29 0.73 -30.38 2.39
CA SER A 29 0.11 -30.29 1.07
C SER A 29 1.02 -29.68 -0.01
N LEU A 30 2.06 -28.94 0.40
CA LEU A 30 2.98 -28.23 -0.51
C LEU A 30 4.30 -28.96 -0.76
N ILE A 31 4.60 -30.06 -0.04
CA ILE A 31 5.88 -30.78 -0.18
C ILE A 31 6.23 -31.08 -1.64
N PRO A 32 5.31 -31.58 -2.50
CA PRO A 32 5.65 -31.88 -3.89
C PRO A 32 6.04 -30.63 -4.71
N ILE A 33 5.47 -29.46 -4.37
CA ILE A 33 5.83 -28.18 -5.01
C ILE A 33 7.21 -27.75 -4.51
N CYS A 34 7.44 -27.76 -3.20
CA CYS A 34 8.72 -27.37 -2.61
C CYS A 34 9.88 -28.22 -3.10
N ASP A 35 9.68 -29.53 -3.31
CA ASP A 35 10.65 -30.42 -3.91
C ASP A 35 11.07 -29.99 -5.32
N ASN A 36 10.11 -29.62 -6.18
CA ASN A 36 10.40 -29.13 -7.53
C ASN A 36 10.98 -27.71 -7.57
N LEU A 37 10.80 -26.90 -6.51
CA LEU A 37 11.43 -25.57 -6.42
C LEU A 37 12.96 -25.67 -6.24
N LEU A 38 13.49 -26.79 -5.75
CA LEU A 38 14.93 -27.02 -5.63
C LEU A 38 15.63 -27.05 -7.00
N ASP A 39 14.90 -27.36 -8.07
CA ASP A 39 15.40 -27.38 -9.45
C ASP A 39 15.12 -26.04 -10.21
N SER A 40 14.69 -24.99 -9.51
CA SER A 40 14.32 -23.69 -10.07
C SER A 40 15.18 -22.57 -9.49
N ASP A 41 15.37 -21.49 -10.27
CA ASP A 41 16.04 -20.25 -9.81
C ASP A 41 15.14 -19.36 -8.93
N MET A 42 13.89 -19.76 -8.67
CA MET A 42 12.99 -19.03 -7.79
C MET A 42 13.40 -19.21 -6.31
N ARG A 43 13.45 -18.11 -5.57
CA ARG A 43 13.67 -18.15 -4.12
C ARG A 43 12.34 -18.31 -3.38
N PHE A 44 12.27 -19.29 -2.50
CA PHE A 44 11.20 -19.39 -1.51
C PHE A 44 11.67 -18.73 -0.21
N ILE A 45 11.09 -17.56 0.11
CA ILE A 45 11.40 -16.81 1.33
C ILE A 45 10.47 -17.31 2.43
N LEU A 46 11.07 -17.99 3.42
CA LEU A 46 10.34 -18.63 4.50
C LEU A 46 9.91 -17.61 5.57
N ALA A 47 8.64 -17.25 5.56
CA ALA A 47 8.04 -16.39 6.59
C ALA A 47 7.94 -17.12 7.95
N ARG A 48 7.70 -16.37 9.02
CA ARG A 48 7.47 -16.95 10.37
C ARG A 48 5.99 -17.00 10.76
N HIS A 49 5.15 -16.46 9.91
CA HIS A 49 3.69 -16.56 9.93
C HIS A 49 3.17 -16.28 8.52
N GLU A 50 2.14 -16.98 8.07
CA GLU A 50 1.62 -16.86 6.70
C GLU A 50 1.11 -15.45 6.40
N GLN A 51 0.51 -14.76 7.38
CA GLN A 51 0.14 -13.36 7.26
C GLN A 51 1.34 -12.50 6.86
N GLY A 52 2.51 -12.71 7.49
CA GLY A 52 3.76 -12.04 7.13
C GLY A 52 4.16 -12.33 5.69
N GLY A 53 4.04 -13.59 5.24
CA GLY A 53 4.31 -13.97 3.85
C GLY A 53 3.41 -13.25 2.84
N ALA A 54 2.11 -13.11 3.14
CA ALA A 54 1.19 -12.36 2.30
C ALA A 54 1.52 -10.86 2.26
N HIS A 55 1.94 -10.26 3.39
CA HIS A 55 2.37 -8.85 3.44
C HIS A 55 3.70 -8.63 2.71
N MET A 56 4.64 -9.58 2.77
CA MET A 56 5.88 -9.56 1.96
C MET A 56 5.55 -9.56 0.47
N ALA A 57 4.64 -10.44 0.02
CA ALA A 57 4.19 -10.49 -1.36
C ALA A 57 3.52 -9.17 -1.80
N ASP A 58 2.74 -8.55 -0.91
CA ASP A 58 2.10 -7.26 -1.16
C ASP A 58 3.14 -6.13 -1.28
N GLY A 59 4.11 -6.03 -0.35
CA GLY A 59 5.22 -5.08 -0.43
C GLY A 59 6.04 -5.23 -1.72
N TYR A 60 6.37 -6.46 -2.08
CA TYR A 60 7.06 -6.80 -3.34
C TYR A 60 6.27 -6.32 -4.57
N ALA A 61 4.96 -6.60 -4.58
CA ALA A 61 4.08 -6.22 -5.69
C ALA A 61 3.98 -4.71 -5.87
N ARG A 62 3.84 -3.95 -4.79
CA ARG A 62 3.71 -2.48 -4.81
C ARG A 62 4.97 -1.80 -5.33
N VAL A 63 6.14 -2.29 -4.92
CA VAL A 63 7.43 -1.76 -5.37
C VAL A 63 7.66 -2.00 -6.86
N LEU A 64 7.43 -3.21 -7.34
CA LEU A 64 7.67 -3.57 -8.75
C LEU A 64 6.52 -3.19 -9.68
N GLY A 65 5.30 -3.01 -9.14
CA GLY A 65 4.09 -2.88 -9.96
C GLY A 65 3.69 -4.15 -10.70
N LYS A 66 4.23 -5.30 -10.26
CA LYS A 66 4.02 -6.65 -10.78
C LYS A 66 3.34 -7.53 -9.75
N VAL A 67 2.94 -8.74 -10.15
CA VAL A 67 2.31 -9.69 -9.23
C VAL A 67 3.31 -10.17 -8.18
N GLY A 68 2.90 -10.09 -6.90
CA GLY A 68 3.58 -10.74 -5.78
C GLY A 68 2.93 -12.10 -5.50
N VAL A 69 3.74 -13.09 -5.13
CA VAL A 69 3.28 -14.46 -4.92
C VAL A 69 3.49 -14.89 -3.48
N CYS A 70 2.41 -15.32 -2.82
CA CYS A 70 2.53 -15.99 -1.52
C CYS A 70 1.93 -17.39 -1.57
N MET A 71 2.43 -18.27 -0.67
CA MET A 71 2.01 -19.66 -0.65
C MET A 71 1.92 -20.18 0.78
N ALA A 72 0.85 -20.97 1.07
CA ALA A 72 0.65 -21.60 2.36
C ALA A 72 0.02 -22.98 2.23
N THR A 73 0.26 -23.84 3.24
CA THR A 73 -0.37 -25.16 3.32
C THR A 73 -1.90 -25.04 3.56
N SER A 74 -2.59 -26.16 3.49
CA SER A 74 -4.03 -26.27 3.76
C SER A 74 -4.40 -25.88 5.21
N GLY A 75 -5.70 -25.70 5.44
CA GLY A 75 -6.27 -25.43 6.76
C GLY A 75 -5.75 -24.14 7.38
N PRO A 76 -5.06 -24.20 8.54
CA PRO A 76 -4.60 -22.99 9.25
C PRO A 76 -3.61 -22.16 8.44
N GLY A 77 -2.77 -22.76 7.60
CA GLY A 77 -1.88 -22.01 6.72
C GLY A 77 -2.66 -21.15 5.73
N ALA A 78 -3.65 -21.71 5.06
CA ALA A 78 -4.51 -21.00 4.11
C ALA A 78 -5.33 -19.89 4.82
N THR A 79 -5.92 -20.16 5.98
CA THR A 79 -6.70 -19.16 6.73
C THR A 79 -5.83 -18.01 7.25
N ASN A 80 -4.58 -18.27 7.63
CA ASN A 80 -3.65 -17.23 8.08
C ASN A 80 -3.25 -16.23 6.96
N LEU A 81 -3.39 -16.59 5.67
CA LEU A 81 -3.16 -15.65 4.56
C LEU A 81 -4.28 -14.60 4.43
N VAL A 82 -5.47 -14.86 4.94
CA VAL A 82 -6.69 -14.09 4.64
C VAL A 82 -6.53 -12.60 4.95
N THR A 83 -5.96 -12.22 6.09
CA THR A 83 -5.71 -10.81 6.43
C THR A 83 -4.81 -10.12 5.40
N GLY A 84 -3.73 -10.78 4.98
CA GLY A 84 -2.82 -10.21 3.99
C GLY A 84 -3.45 -10.09 2.60
N VAL A 85 -4.19 -11.11 2.19
CA VAL A 85 -4.94 -11.12 0.93
C VAL A 85 -6.02 -10.03 0.90
N ALA A 86 -6.76 -9.84 2.01
CA ALA A 86 -7.74 -8.77 2.16
C ALA A 86 -7.10 -7.38 2.09
N THR A 87 -5.92 -7.21 2.73
CA THR A 87 -5.15 -5.96 2.67
C THR A 87 -4.74 -5.61 1.24
N ALA A 88 -4.20 -6.59 0.51
CA ALA A 88 -3.84 -6.41 -0.89
C ALA A 88 -5.06 -6.08 -1.77
N GLN A 89 -6.21 -6.74 -1.54
CA GLN A 89 -7.46 -6.51 -2.28
C GLN A 89 -7.98 -5.08 -2.10
N ILE A 90 -8.09 -4.62 -0.85
CA ILE A 90 -8.68 -3.30 -0.59
C ILE A 90 -7.79 -2.17 -1.11
N ASP A 91 -6.47 -2.36 -1.13
CA ASP A 91 -5.49 -1.40 -1.63
C ASP A 91 -5.18 -1.57 -3.13
N SER A 92 -5.89 -2.48 -3.81
CA SER A 92 -5.76 -2.73 -5.25
C SER A 92 -4.33 -3.14 -5.65
N SER A 93 -3.71 -4.01 -4.84
CA SER A 93 -2.38 -4.57 -5.06
C SER A 93 -2.47 -5.95 -5.71
N PRO A 94 -1.70 -6.25 -6.77
CA PRO A 94 -1.75 -7.52 -7.46
C PRO A 94 -0.99 -8.60 -6.69
N VAL A 95 -1.69 -9.37 -5.87
CA VAL A 95 -1.13 -10.52 -5.13
C VAL A 95 -1.83 -11.80 -5.57
N VAL A 96 -1.06 -12.84 -5.85
CA VAL A 96 -1.58 -14.20 -6.08
C VAL A 96 -1.18 -15.08 -4.91
N ALA A 97 -2.18 -15.58 -4.20
CA ALA A 97 -2.02 -16.52 -3.11
C ALA A 97 -2.31 -17.95 -3.59
N PHE A 98 -1.37 -18.85 -3.39
CA PHE A 98 -1.55 -20.27 -3.63
C PHE A 98 -1.69 -21.01 -2.31
N THR A 99 -2.78 -21.74 -2.15
CA THR A 99 -3.03 -22.59 -0.99
C THR A 99 -2.99 -24.06 -1.38
N GLY A 100 -2.35 -24.86 -0.56
CA GLY A 100 -2.54 -26.31 -0.66
C GLY A 100 -3.90 -26.71 -0.09
N GLN A 101 -4.40 -27.87 -0.51
CA GLN A 101 -5.64 -28.46 0.01
C GLN A 101 -5.39 -29.96 0.28
N VAL A 102 -6.29 -30.58 1.04
CA VAL A 102 -6.33 -32.02 1.19
C VAL A 102 -6.59 -32.69 -0.17
N ASN A 103 -6.42 -34.02 -0.28
CA ASN A 103 -6.76 -34.73 -1.51
C ASN A 103 -8.25 -34.54 -1.86
N ARG A 104 -8.59 -34.52 -3.15
CA ARG A 104 -9.96 -34.30 -3.63
C ARG A 104 -11.01 -35.25 -3.05
N ASP A 105 -10.62 -36.50 -2.79
CA ASP A 105 -11.48 -37.53 -2.20
C ASP A 105 -11.75 -37.31 -0.70
N VAL A 106 -10.99 -36.44 -0.05
CA VAL A 106 -11.15 -36.07 1.37
C VAL A 106 -11.94 -34.79 1.54
N ILE A 107 -12.03 -33.94 0.52
CA ILE A 107 -12.75 -32.66 0.59
C ILE A 107 -14.23 -32.91 0.96
N GLY A 108 -14.72 -32.21 1.99
CA GLY A 108 -16.08 -32.33 2.52
C GLY A 108 -16.25 -33.43 3.57
N SER A 109 -15.15 -34.00 4.07
CA SER A 109 -15.18 -35.05 5.09
C SER A 109 -14.67 -34.62 6.47
N ASP A 110 -14.43 -33.31 6.66
CA ASP A 110 -13.76 -32.75 7.87
C ASP A 110 -12.38 -33.36 8.11
N GLY A 111 -11.63 -33.59 7.03
CA GLY A 111 -10.29 -34.17 7.07
C GLY A 111 -9.30 -33.28 7.79
N PHE A 112 -8.19 -33.87 8.29
CA PHE A 112 -7.14 -33.12 8.96
C PHE A 112 -6.60 -31.99 8.09
N GLN A 113 -6.64 -30.74 8.60
CA GLN A 113 -6.27 -29.51 7.90
C GLN A 113 -7.11 -29.23 6.62
N GLU A 114 -8.30 -29.77 6.52
CA GLU A 114 -9.27 -29.31 5.51
C GLU A 114 -9.84 -27.94 5.90
N CYS A 115 -10.04 -27.09 4.91
CA CYS A 115 -10.76 -25.83 5.05
C CYS A 115 -11.36 -25.42 3.70
N ASP A 116 -12.62 -24.98 3.68
CA ASP A 116 -13.21 -24.33 2.51
C ASP A 116 -12.63 -22.92 2.33
N ILE A 117 -11.38 -22.86 1.90
CA ILE A 117 -10.70 -21.57 1.70
C ILE A 117 -11.30 -20.77 0.54
N ILE A 118 -11.98 -21.41 -0.39
CA ILE A 118 -12.71 -20.74 -1.48
C ILE A 118 -13.87 -19.93 -0.90
N GLY A 119 -14.69 -20.54 -0.04
CA GLY A 119 -15.76 -19.83 0.67
C GLY A 119 -15.23 -18.72 1.57
N VAL A 120 -14.16 -18.98 2.35
CA VAL A 120 -13.55 -18.00 3.25
C VAL A 120 -12.97 -16.80 2.49
N SER A 121 -12.33 -17.00 1.36
CA SER A 121 -11.66 -15.93 0.59
C SER A 121 -12.57 -15.19 -0.39
N ALA A 122 -13.79 -15.66 -0.64
CA ALA A 122 -14.68 -15.14 -1.67
C ALA A 122 -14.95 -13.62 -1.55
N SER A 123 -15.09 -13.11 -0.33
CA SER A 123 -15.38 -11.68 -0.07
C SER A 123 -14.14 -10.78 -0.01
N VAL A 124 -12.95 -11.35 0.05
CA VAL A 124 -11.68 -10.65 0.26
C VAL A 124 -10.70 -10.81 -0.90
N THR A 125 -11.15 -11.37 -2.02
CA THR A 125 -10.37 -11.52 -3.24
C THR A 125 -11.09 -10.93 -4.45
N LYS A 126 -10.35 -10.54 -5.46
CA LYS A 126 -10.91 -10.19 -6.78
C LYS A 126 -11.43 -11.42 -7.50
N TYR A 127 -10.77 -12.55 -7.30
CA TYR A 127 -11.16 -13.86 -7.84
C TYR A 127 -10.54 -14.97 -7.00
N ASN A 128 -11.23 -16.09 -6.88
CA ASN A 128 -10.67 -17.30 -6.32
C ASN A 128 -11.10 -18.52 -7.14
N MET A 129 -10.32 -19.58 -7.10
CA MET A 129 -10.62 -20.84 -7.77
C MET A 129 -9.91 -22.02 -7.13
N GLN A 130 -10.49 -23.20 -7.28
CA GLN A 130 -9.86 -24.46 -6.89
C GLN A 130 -9.55 -25.30 -8.14
N VAL A 131 -8.34 -25.84 -8.21
CA VAL A 131 -7.90 -26.76 -9.26
C VAL A 131 -8.56 -28.13 -9.07
N ARG A 132 -9.03 -28.74 -10.14
CA ARG A 132 -9.73 -30.04 -10.12
C ARG A 132 -8.91 -31.18 -10.70
N THR A 133 -7.98 -30.87 -11.60
CA THR A 133 -7.11 -31.86 -12.26
C THR A 133 -5.69 -31.31 -12.38
N PRO A 134 -4.67 -32.17 -12.47
CA PRO A 134 -3.30 -31.69 -12.71
C PRO A 134 -3.16 -30.82 -13.95
N SER A 135 -3.88 -31.15 -15.03
CA SER A 135 -3.81 -30.44 -16.30
C SER A 135 -4.38 -29.01 -16.26
N GLU A 136 -5.19 -28.66 -15.24
CA GLU A 136 -5.71 -27.30 -15.04
C GLU A 136 -4.70 -26.34 -14.42
N ILE A 137 -3.60 -26.85 -13.82
CA ILE A 137 -2.64 -26.01 -13.06
C ILE A 137 -2.05 -24.89 -13.90
N PRO A 138 -1.52 -25.13 -15.13
CA PRO A 138 -0.95 -24.02 -15.92
C PRO A 138 -1.98 -22.94 -16.26
N GLU A 139 -3.20 -23.35 -16.61
CA GLU A 139 -4.29 -22.40 -16.90
C GLU A 139 -4.68 -21.61 -15.65
N ALA A 140 -4.78 -22.26 -14.48
CA ALA A 140 -5.13 -21.63 -13.22
C ALA A 140 -4.07 -20.58 -12.81
N VAL A 141 -2.78 -20.87 -12.96
CA VAL A 141 -1.70 -19.92 -12.69
C VAL A 141 -1.79 -18.73 -13.64
N LYS A 142 -1.87 -18.96 -14.96
CA LYS A 142 -1.99 -17.91 -15.96
C LYS A 142 -3.21 -17.02 -15.74
N LYS A 143 -4.38 -17.62 -15.43
CA LYS A 143 -5.61 -16.90 -15.07
C LYS A 143 -5.43 -16.03 -13.84
N ALA A 144 -4.81 -16.55 -12.79
CA ALA A 144 -4.60 -15.83 -11.56
C ALA A 144 -3.74 -14.57 -11.78
N PHE A 145 -2.63 -14.68 -12.49
CA PHE A 145 -1.76 -13.55 -12.83
C PHE A 145 -2.47 -12.53 -13.72
N PHE A 146 -3.20 -13.00 -14.73
CA PHE A 146 -3.98 -12.15 -15.61
C PHE A 146 -5.02 -11.34 -14.85
N ILE A 147 -5.84 -11.97 -14.01
CA ILE A 147 -6.90 -11.28 -13.24
C ILE A 147 -6.28 -10.33 -12.21
N ALA A 148 -5.25 -10.75 -11.49
CA ALA A 148 -4.61 -9.92 -10.47
C ALA A 148 -4.06 -8.61 -11.02
N ASN A 149 -3.51 -8.64 -12.25
CA ASN A 149 -2.74 -7.52 -12.81
C ASN A 149 -3.48 -6.69 -13.87
N THR A 150 -4.69 -7.06 -14.30
CA THR A 150 -5.47 -6.33 -15.30
C THR A 150 -6.63 -5.55 -14.69
N GLY A 151 -7.09 -4.49 -15.36
CA GLY A 151 -8.12 -3.58 -14.84
C GLY A 151 -7.72 -2.98 -13.49
N ARG A 152 -8.67 -2.82 -12.58
CA ARG A 152 -8.33 -2.53 -11.18
C ARG A 152 -7.62 -3.76 -10.61
N LYS A 153 -6.36 -3.58 -10.21
CA LYS A 153 -5.53 -4.66 -9.65
C LYS A 153 -6.12 -5.16 -8.33
N GLY A 154 -5.80 -6.40 -7.96
CA GLY A 154 -6.32 -6.99 -6.73
C GLY A 154 -5.76 -8.39 -6.49
N SER A 155 -6.12 -8.97 -5.35
CA SER A 155 -5.65 -10.30 -4.96
C SER A 155 -6.47 -11.41 -5.62
N VAL A 156 -5.80 -12.52 -5.92
CA VAL A 156 -6.41 -13.77 -6.41
C VAL A 156 -5.91 -14.93 -5.57
N LEU A 157 -6.79 -15.88 -5.26
CA LEU A 157 -6.42 -17.10 -4.54
C LEU A 157 -6.67 -18.32 -5.42
N VAL A 158 -5.67 -19.20 -5.47
CA VAL A 158 -5.76 -20.50 -6.16
C VAL A 158 -5.52 -21.61 -5.16
N ASP A 159 -6.50 -22.45 -4.94
CA ASP A 159 -6.47 -23.60 -4.05
C ASP A 159 -6.14 -24.87 -4.80
N ILE A 160 -5.09 -25.59 -4.39
CA ILE A 160 -4.56 -26.73 -5.15
C ILE A 160 -4.58 -28.00 -4.28
N PRO A 161 -5.49 -28.96 -4.57
CA PRO A 161 -5.51 -30.24 -3.89
C PRO A 161 -4.19 -31.00 -4.07
N LYS A 162 -3.71 -31.64 -2.99
CA LYS A 162 -2.42 -32.32 -2.95
C LYS A 162 -2.27 -33.40 -4.03
N ASP A 163 -3.29 -34.19 -4.26
CA ASP A 163 -3.29 -35.22 -5.30
C ASP A 163 -3.15 -34.62 -6.71
N CYS A 164 -3.66 -33.41 -6.97
CA CYS A 164 -3.41 -32.69 -8.22
C CYS A 164 -1.94 -32.34 -8.41
N THR A 165 -1.17 -32.13 -7.34
CA THR A 165 0.27 -31.83 -7.43
C THR A 165 1.12 -33.08 -7.68
N THR A 166 0.69 -34.26 -7.20
CA THR A 166 1.44 -35.51 -7.31
C THR A 166 1.11 -36.34 -8.55
N MET A 167 -0.13 -36.24 -9.06
CA MET A 167 -0.54 -36.93 -10.27
C MET A 167 0.04 -36.26 -11.52
N SER A 168 0.22 -37.07 -12.58
CA SER A 168 0.61 -36.58 -13.91
C SER A 168 -0.61 -36.20 -14.76
N GLY A 169 -0.38 -35.32 -15.70
CA GLY A 169 -1.35 -34.90 -16.72
C GLY A 169 -0.67 -34.33 -17.95
N GLU A 170 -1.42 -34.15 -19.01
CA GLU A 170 -0.98 -33.39 -20.18
C GLU A 170 -1.12 -31.89 -19.91
N MET A 171 -0.02 -31.14 -20.04
CA MET A 171 0.04 -29.73 -19.70
C MET A 171 0.07 -28.84 -20.94
N ASP A 172 -0.79 -27.83 -20.93
CA ASP A 172 -0.77 -26.70 -21.87
C ASP A 172 -0.27 -25.45 -21.14
N PHE A 173 0.90 -24.96 -21.50
CA PHE A 173 1.50 -23.78 -20.88
C PHE A 173 1.15 -22.46 -21.57
N ASP A 174 0.41 -22.48 -22.65
CA ASP A 174 -0.06 -21.28 -23.34
C ASP A 174 -1.56 -21.32 -23.65
N PRO A 175 -2.41 -21.61 -22.65
CA PRO A 175 -3.85 -21.62 -22.85
C PRO A 175 -4.36 -20.21 -23.19
N GLU A 176 -5.36 -20.13 -24.04
CA GLU A 176 -6.10 -18.89 -24.27
C GLU A 176 -6.96 -18.56 -23.06
N ILE A 177 -6.77 -17.38 -22.48
CA ILE A 177 -7.53 -16.93 -21.31
C ILE A 177 -8.75 -16.11 -21.76
N ILE A 178 -9.93 -16.70 -21.65
CA ILE A 178 -11.19 -16.04 -22.02
C ILE A 178 -12.08 -15.92 -20.78
N PHE A 179 -12.48 -14.68 -20.45
CA PHE A 179 -13.50 -14.40 -19.45
C PHE A 179 -14.68 -13.66 -20.07
N ARG A 180 -15.87 -14.24 -19.97
CA ARG A 180 -17.09 -13.56 -20.42
C ARG A 180 -17.33 -12.29 -19.60
N GLY A 181 -17.52 -11.17 -20.29
CA GLY A 181 -17.83 -9.89 -19.64
C GLY A 181 -16.64 -9.20 -18.98
N TYR A 182 -15.43 -9.72 -19.10
CA TYR A 182 -14.21 -9.06 -18.62
C TYR A 182 -13.43 -8.48 -19.81
N SER A 183 -13.24 -7.16 -19.81
CA SER A 183 -12.47 -6.45 -20.83
C SER A 183 -11.14 -5.98 -20.28
N THR A 184 -10.10 -6.08 -21.08
CA THR A 184 -8.77 -5.49 -20.81
C THR A 184 -8.54 -4.20 -21.57
N ASP A 185 -9.48 -3.80 -22.41
CA ASP A 185 -9.46 -2.48 -23.06
C ASP A 185 -10.02 -1.45 -22.09
N HIS A 186 -9.13 -0.64 -21.56
CA HIS A 186 -9.43 0.48 -20.66
C HIS A 186 -9.12 1.82 -21.31
N THR A 187 -9.22 1.90 -22.64
CA THR A 187 -9.07 3.15 -23.38
C THR A 187 -10.24 4.08 -23.07
N PRO A 188 -10.01 5.30 -22.55
CA PRO A 188 -11.07 6.25 -22.28
C PRO A 188 -11.82 6.66 -23.56
N LEU A 189 -13.12 6.89 -23.47
CA LEU A 189 -13.90 7.35 -24.60
C LEU A 189 -13.48 8.78 -24.99
N PRO A 190 -13.20 9.06 -26.28
CA PRO A 190 -12.81 10.41 -26.73
C PRO A 190 -13.79 11.51 -26.30
N GLN A 191 -15.09 11.24 -26.34
CA GLN A 191 -16.14 12.19 -25.95
C GLN A 191 -16.09 12.54 -24.46
N GLU A 192 -15.78 11.57 -23.57
CA GLU A 192 -15.61 11.80 -22.13
C GLU A 192 -14.41 12.73 -21.86
N LEU A 193 -13.31 12.51 -22.59
CA LEU A 193 -12.12 13.36 -22.54
C LEU A 193 -12.39 14.78 -23.06
N ASP A 194 -13.17 14.91 -24.14
CA ASP A 194 -13.55 16.21 -24.69
C ASP A 194 -14.39 17.04 -23.70
N TRP A 195 -15.37 16.42 -23.04
CA TRP A 195 -16.18 17.07 -22.00
C TRP A 195 -15.35 17.46 -20.79
N ALA A 196 -14.52 16.55 -20.29
CA ALA A 196 -13.64 16.81 -19.16
C ALA A 196 -12.68 17.98 -19.46
N ALA A 197 -12.05 17.99 -20.63
CA ALA A 197 -11.14 19.05 -21.06
C ALA A 197 -11.83 20.41 -21.16
N GLN A 198 -13.06 20.48 -21.68
CA GLN A 198 -13.84 21.72 -21.76
C GLN A 198 -14.19 22.28 -20.38
N ILE A 199 -14.48 21.42 -19.39
CA ILE A 199 -14.75 21.83 -18.01
C ILE A 199 -13.47 22.37 -17.37
N LEU A 200 -12.37 21.65 -17.50
CA LEU A 200 -11.06 22.02 -16.94
C LEU A 200 -10.52 23.33 -17.55
N ALA A 201 -10.65 23.51 -18.86
CA ALA A 201 -10.15 24.72 -19.52
C ALA A 201 -10.92 26.00 -19.10
N LYS A 202 -12.15 25.88 -18.60
CA LYS A 202 -12.97 27.01 -18.11
C LYS A 202 -12.79 27.27 -16.61
N ALA A 203 -12.06 26.41 -15.90
CA ALA A 203 -11.87 26.57 -14.47
C ALA A 203 -11.04 27.82 -14.16
N GLU A 204 -11.47 28.58 -13.15
CA GLU A 204 -10.72 29.70 -12.57
C GLU A 204 -9.83 29.19 -11.41
N ARG A 205 -10.30 28.18 -10.68
CA ARG A 205 -9.63 27.59 -9.52
C ARG A 205 -9.56 26.07 -9.65
N PRO A 206 -8.87 25.57 -10.71
CA PRO A 206 -8.70 24.13 -10.88
C PRO A 206 -7.83 23.54 -9.79
N LEU A 207 -8.17 22.32 -9.32
CA LEU A 207 -7.37 21.54 -8.41
C LEU A 207 -7.39 20.07 -8.83
N ILE A 208 -6.29 19.35 -8.62
CA ILE A 208 -6.20 17.93 -8.89
C ILE A 208 -6.07 17.16 -7.58
N MET A 209 -6.79 16.06 -7.42
CA MET A 209 -6.61 15.08 -6.36
C MET A 209 -6.17 13.74 -6.93
N ALA A 210 -4.94 13.35 -6.63
CA ALA A 210 -4.33 12.12 -7.10
C ALA A 210 -4.46 11.00 -6.08
N GLY A 211 -5.07 9.88 -6.49
CA GLY A 211 -5.17 8.65 -5.70
C GLY A 211 -4.15 7.59 -6.12
N GLY A 212 -4.23 6.42 -5.49
CA GLY A 212 -3.36 5.27 -5.76
C GLY A 212 -3.41 4.78 -7.22
N GLY A 213 -4.52 5.02 -7.93
CA GLY A 213 -4.66 4.67 -9.34
C GLY A 213 -3.64 5.35 -10.25
N VAL A 214 -3.17 6.55 -9.90
CA VAL A 214 -2.08 7.23 -10.64
C VAL A 214 -0.79 6.43 -10.57
N ILE A 215 -0.42 5.94 -9.37
CA ILE A 215 0.78 5.11 -9.17
C ILE A 215 0.61 3.75 -9.86
N ALA A 216 -0.58 3.14 -9.72
CA ALA A 216 -0.88 1.84 -10.32
C ALA A 216 -0.77 1.85 -11.85
N ALA A 217 -1.23 2.94 -12.50
CA ALA A 217 -1.14 3.15 -13.94
C ALA A 217 0.25 3.63 -14.42
N GLY A 218 1.16 4.03 -13.52
CA GLY A 218 2.43 4.65 -13.89
C GLY A 218 2.25 6.02 -14.57
N ALA A 219 1.27 6.81 -14.10
CA ALA A 219 0.79 8.04 -14.73
C ALA A 219 1.33 9.33 -14.07
N SER A 220 2.39 9.23 -13.25
CA SER A 220 2.92 10.37 -12.49
C SER A 220 3.45 11.50 -13.38
N ASN A 221 4.11 11.18 -14.49
CA ASN A 221 4.62 12.18 -15.41
C ASN A 221 3.50 12.94 -16.14
N GLU A 222 2.47 12.23 -16.57
CA GLU A 222 1.29 12.79 -17.21
C GLU A 222 0.51 13.67 -16.23
N LEU A 223 0.45 13.27 -14.95
CA LEU A 223 -0.17 14.05 -13.88
C LEU A 223 0.57 15.37 -13.65
N VAL A 224 1.91 15.34 -13.53
CA VAL A 224 2.73 16.56 -13.38
C VAL A 224 2.52 17.48 -14.57
N ALA A 225 2.63 16.96 -15.79
CA ALA A 225 2.47 17.77 -17.01
C ALA A 225 1.06 18.40 -17.13
N LEU A 226 0.00 17.70 -16.68
CA LEU A 226 -1.35 18.25 -16.68
C LEU A 226 -1.54 19.31 -15.58
N SER A 227 -0.99 19.09 -14.38
CA SER A 227 -0.99 20.06 -13.29
C SER A 227 -0.34 21.38 -13.71
N GLU A 228 0.84 21.30 -14.33
CA GLU A 228 1.56 22.46 -14.87
C GLU A 228 0.78 23.18 -15.98
N ALA A 229 0.21 22.41 -16.92
CA ALA A 229 -0.56 22.96 -18.03
C ALA A 229 -1.82 23.70 -17.57
N LEU A 230 -2.48 23.23 -16.52
CA LEU A 230 -3.69 23.84 -15.94
C LEU A 230 -3.38 24.88 -14.86
N LEU A 231 -2.12 25.02 -14.41
CA LEU A 231 -1.74 25.75 -13.19
C LEU A 231 -2.56 25.27 -11.99
N ALA A 232 -2.84 23.97 -11.93
CA ALA A 232 -3.71 23.35 -10.92
C ALA A 232 -2.89 22.75 -9.78
N PRO A 233 -2.94 23.29 -8.55
CA PRO A 233 -2.36 22.67 -7.38
C PRO A 233 -2.86 21.22 -7.22
N THR A 234 -1.99 20.34 -6.74
CA THR A 234 -2.28 18.90 -6.67
C THR A 234 -2.18 18.38 -5.24
N ALA A 235 -3.31 17.87 -4.72
CA ALA A 235 -3.38 17.13 -3.47
C ALA A 235 -3.26 15.62 -3.72
N THR A 236 -2.80 14.86 -2.73
CA THR A 236 -2.77 13.40 -2.82
C THR A 236 -3.65 12.75 -1.75
N THR A 237 -4.22 11.60 -2.05
CA THR A 237 -4.73 10.71 -1.00
C THR A 237 -3.56 9.98 -0.34
N LEU A 238 -3.79 9.31 0.80
CA LEU A 238 -2.76 8.50 1.45
C LEU A 238 -2.13 7.47 0.48
N MET A 239 -2.96 6.78 -0.32
CA MET A 239 -2.50 5.82 -1.32
C MET A 239 -1.90 6.47 -2.57
N GLY A 240 -2.13 7.76 -2.77
CA GLY A 240 -1.56 8.55 -3.88
C GLY A 240 -0.21 9.21 -3.56
N LYS A 241 0.27 9.11 -2.31
CA LYS A 241 1.52 9.75 -1.88
C LYS A 241 2.71 9.24 -2.69
N GLY A 242 3.53 10.19 -3.20
CA GLY A 242 4.61 9.93 -4.15
C GLY A 242 4.15 9.83 -5.61
N GLY A 243 2.84 9.76 -5.91
CA GLY A 243 2.31 9.86 -7.28
C GLY A 243 2.47 11.26 -7.89
N PHE A 244 2.56 12.27 -7.04
CA PHE A 244 2.96 13.63 -7.35
C PHE A 244 4.13 14.01 -6.44
N PRO A 245 5.28 14.52 -6.96
CA PRO A 245 6.48 14.75 -6.15
C PRO A 245 6.23 15.77 -5.03
N ASN A 246 6.68 15.46 -3.80
CA ASN A 246 6.48 16.39 -2.67
C ASN A 246 7.29 17.69 -2.79
N ASP A 247 8.38 17.69 -3.54
CA ASP A 247 9.20 18.88 -3.81
C ASP A 247 8.70 19.72 -5.00
N HIS A 248 7.59 19.31 -5.65
CA HIS A 248 7.01 20.09 -6.72
C HIS A 248 6.30 21.35 -6.17
N PRO A 249 6.49 22.55 -6.76
CA PRO A 249 5.92 23.80 -6.24
C PRO A 249 4.37 23.82 -6.17
N MET A 250 3.68 22.95 -6.91
CA MET A 250 2.23 22.81 -6.89
C MET A 250 1.73 21.68 -5.97
N ASN A 251 2.59 21.06 -5.16
CA ASN A 251 2.18 20.00 -4.25
C ASN A 251 1.49 20.57 -3.01
N LEU A 252 0.24 20.16 -2.76
CA LEU A 252 -0.55 20.50 -1.58
C LEU A 252 -0.35 19.53 -0.42
N GLY A 253 0.25 18.37 -0.68
CA GLY A 253 0.37 17.29 0.30
C GLY A 253 -0.89 16.43 0.41
N LEU A 254 -1.03 15.78 1.58
CA LEU A 254 -2.13 14.86 1.88
C LEU A 254 -3.46 15.60 2.05
N CYS A 255 -4.56 15.04 1.49
CA CYS A 255 -5.92 15.51 1.73
C CYS A 255 -6.69 14.52 2.62
N GLY A 256 -7.51 15.04 3.53
CA GLY A 256 -8.45 14.26 4.32
C GLY A 256 -8.25 14.39 5.83
N MET A 257 -8.60 13.33 6.59
CA MET A 257 -8.67 13.33 8.07
C MET A 257 -7.41 13.89 8.74
N HIS A 258 -6.23 13.53 8.23
CA HIS A 258 -4.94 14.06 8.64
C HIS A 258 -4.28 14.79 7.45
N GLY A 259 -5.07 15.58 6.71
CA GLY A 259 -4.58 16.33 5.56
C GLY A 259 -3.78 17.56 5.98
N THR A 260 -2.92 18.02 5.07
CA THR A 260 -2.20 19.27 5.26
C THR A 260 -3.15 20.46 5.27
N GLU A 261 -2.75 21.56 5.89
CA GLU A 261 -3.54 22.80 5.91
C GLU A 261 -3.85 23.29 4.49
N ALA A 262 -2.85 23.31 3.62
CA ALA A 262 -3.02 23.69 2.22
C ALA A 262 -4.11 22.87 1.52
N SER A 263 -4.02 21.54 1.65
CA SER A 263 -4.94 20.63 0.99
C SER A 263 -6.38 20.75 1.53
N ASN A 264 -6.55 20.68 2.86
CA ASN A 264 -7.87 20.73 3.49
C ASN A 264 -8.56 22.10 3.35
N THR A 265 -7.77 23.17 3.16
CA THR A 265 -8.30 24.51 2.92
C THR A 265 -8.65 24.75 1.45
N LEU A 266 -7.82 24.28 0.51
CA LEU A 266 -8.01 24.63 -0.92
C LEU A 266 -8.94 23.67 -1.66
N VAL A 267 -9.01 22.39 -1.29
CA VAL A 267 -9.91 21.41 -1.93
C VAL A 267 -11.38 21.88 -1.91
N PRO A 268 -11.96 22.35 -0.78
CA PRO A 268 -13.33 22.85 -0.77
C PRO A 268 -13.56 24.13 -1.57
N GLN A 269 -12.51 24.90 -1.89
CA GLN A 269 -12.57 26.16 -2.61
C GLN A 269 -12.42 26.02 -4.13
N ALA A 270 -11.98 24.84 -4.61
CA ALA A 270 -11.83 24.59 -6.04
C ALA A 270 -13.18 24.69 -6.76
N ASP A 271 -13.23 25.40 -7.89
CA ASP A 271 -14.44 25.45 -8.75
C ASP A 271 -14.53 24.24 -9.68
N VAL A 272 -13.36 23.61 -10.00
CA VAL A 272 -13.26 22.32 -10.68
C VAL A 272 -12.24 21.46 -9.97
N LEU A 273 -12.66 20.29 -9.49
CA LEU A 273 -11.82 19.28 -8.87
C LEU A 273 -11.67 18.08 -9.81
N LEU A 274 -10.47 17.88 -10.37
CA LEU A 274 -10.14 16.67 -11.11
C LEU A 274 -9.63 15.59 -10.13
N VAL A 275 -10.35 14.49 -10.05
CA VAL A 275 -10.00 13.36 -9.19
C VAL A 275 -9.56 12.18 -10.04
N VAL A 276 -8.36 11.66 -9.79
CA VAL A 276 -7.73 10.62 -10.62
C VAL A 276 -7.39 9.41 -9.77
N GLY A 277 -8.02 8.26 -10.08
CA GLY A 277 -7.75 6.98 -9.44
C GLY A 277 -7.93 7.00 -7.92
N SER A 278 -9.01 7.62 -7.44
CA SER A 278 -9.36 7.74 -6.03
C SER A 278 -10.80 7.34 -5.78
N ARG A 279 -11.02 6.51 -4.78
CA ARG A 279 -12.33 5.94 -4.40
C ARG A 279 -13.18 6.87 -3.53
N PHE A 280 -12.74 8.07 -3.23
CA PHE A 280 -13.40 8.98 -2.29
C PHE A 280 -13.71 8.28 -0.95
N SER A 281 -12.69 7.65 -0.33
CA SER A 281 -12.86 7.04 0.98
C SER A 281 -13.21 8.09 2.04
N ASP A 282 -13.87 7.64 3.11
CA ASP A 282 -14.23 8.47 4.27
C ASP A 282 -13.01 9.19 4.89
N ARG A 283 -11.83 8.56 4.85
CA ARG A 283 -10.58 9.16 5.33
C ARG A 283 -10.08 10.30 4.46
N THR A 284 -10.46 10.31 3.17
CA THR A 284 -10.09 11.39 2.24
C THR A 284 -11.15 12.49 2.20
N THR A 285 -12.44 12.14 2.15
CA THR A 285 -13.52 13.11 2.00
C THR A 285 -14.00 13.69 3.33
N ALA A 286 -13.77 12.98 4.44
CA ALA A 286 -14.43 13.26 5.71
C ALA A 286 -15.95 13.34 5.46
N LYS A 287 -16.65 14.39 5.90
CA LYS A 287 -18.08 14.58 5.59
C LYS A 287 -18.26 14.98 4.11
N VAL A 288 -18.79 14.07 3.31
CA VAL A 288 -18.92 14.22 1.85
C VAL A 288 -19.60 15.54 1.44
N ALA A 289 -20.66 15.95 2.14
CA ALA A 289 -21.38 17.19 1.82
C ALA A 289 -20.52 18.47 1.93
N ASP A 290 -19.45 18.44 2.71
CA ASP A 290 -18.54 19.56 2.95
C ASP A 290 -17.22 19.44 2.17
N PHE A 291 -17.03 18.35 1.40
CA PHE A 291 -15.77 18.03 0.73
C PHE A 291 -15.42 19.04 -0.39
N ASN A 292 -16.33 19.25 -1.33
CA ASN A 292 -16.22 20.28 -2.36
C ASN A 292 -17.63 20.76 -2.76
N PRO A 293 -18.33 21.48 -1.87
CA PRO A 293 -19.78 21.69 -1.94
C PRO A 293 -20.23 22.54 -3.14
N ASN A 294 -19.36 23.39 -3.70
CA ASN A 294 -19.69 24.32 -4.76
C ASN A 294 -18.94 24.05 -6.06
N GLY A 295 -18.05 23.08 -6.07
CA GLY A 295 -17.21 22.76 -7.23
C GLY A 295 -17.81 21.69 -8.12
N LYS A 296 -17.29 21.61 -9.33
CA LYS A 296 -17.58 20.56 -10.30
C LYS A 296 -16.54 19.48 -10.18
N ILE A 297 -16.96 18.24 -10.04
CA ILE A 297 -16.05 17.10 -9.95
C ILE A 297 -15.95 16.41 -11.31
N VAL A 298 -14.71 16.24 -11.78
CA VAL A 298 -14.35 15.40 -12.91
C VAL A 298 -13.65 14.15 -12.34
N HIS A 299 -14.23 12.97 -12.53
CA HIS A 299 -13.71 11.73 -11.93
C HIS A 299 -13.16 10.79 -12.99
N ILE A 300 -11.89 10.43 -12.87
CA ILE A 300 -11.20 9.44 -13.70
C ILE A 300 -10.95 8.20 -12.85
N ASP A 301 -11.49 7.06 -13.24
CA ASP A 301 -11.18 5.77 -12.63
C ASP A 301 -11.26 4.64 -13.64
N ILE A 302 -10.42 3.60 -13.46
CA ILE A 302 -10.44 2.40 -14.29
C ILE A 302 -11.62 1.50 -13.94
N ASP A 303 -12.09 1.57 -12.68
CA ASP A 303 -13.21 0.79 -12.17
C ASP A 303 -14.51 1.60 -12.23
N ARG A 304 -15.36 1.23 -13.19
CA ARG A 304 -16.66 1.87 -13.36
C ARG A 304 -17.53 1.86 -12.10
N SER A 305 -17.34 0.87 -11.22
CA SER A 305 -18.12 0.74 -9.98
C SER A 305 -17.76 1.78 -8.91
N GLU A 306 -16.60 2.42 -9.03
CA GLU A 306 -16.19 3.51 -8.12
C GLU A 306 -16.75 4.88 -8.55
N ILE A 307 -17.18 5.02 -9.81
CA ILE A 307 -17.75 6.26 -10.32
C ILE A 307 -19.13 6.47 -9.69
N ASP A 308 -19.36 7.68 -9.13
CA ASP A 308 -20.59 8.12 -8.46
C ASP A 308 -20.99 7.27 -7.23
N LYS A 309 -20.11 6.45 -6.72
CA LYS A 309 -20.38 5.59 -5.57
C LYS A 309 -20.48 6.36 -4.25
N ASN A 310 -19.53 7.23 -3.99
CA ASN A 310 -19.43 8.00 -2.74
C ASN A 310 -19.67 9.49 -2.97
N VAL A 311 -19.24 10.02 -4.11
CA VAL A 311 -19.37 11.43 -4.50
C VAL A 311 -19.86 11.50 -5.94
N GLU A 312 -20.90 12.28 -6.19
CA GLU A 312 -21.45 12.49 -7.53
C GLU A 312 -20.48 13.33 -8.37
N SER A 313 -20.21 12.90 -9.59
CA SER A 313 -19.34 13.60 -10.54
C SER A 313 -20.13 14.26 -11.66
N MET A 314 -19.73 15.48 -12.03
CA MET A 314 -20.31 16.19 -13.18
C MET A 314 -19.93 15.54 -14.50
N THR A 315 -18.70 15.03 -14.57
CA THR A 315 -18.16 14.33 -15.73
C THR A 315 -17.32 13.16 -15.28
N LYS A 316 -17.47 12.05 -15.98
CA LYS A 316 -16.80 10.78 -15.71
C LYS A 316 -15.89 10.45 -16.89
N VAL A 317 -14.74 9.89 -16.59
CA VAL A 317 -13.83 9.28 -17.57
C VAL A 317 -13.49 7.88 -17.07
N VAL A 318 -14.07 6.88 -17.71
CA VAL A 318 -13.83 5.48 -17.33
C VAL A 318 -12.67 4.93 -18.17
N GLY A 319 -11.52 4.65 -17.53
CA GLY A 319 -10.37 4.13 -18.25
C GLY A 319 -9.06 4.19 -17.47
N ASP A 320 -8.00 3.77 -18.13
CA ASP A 320 -6.64 3.83 -17.60
C ASP A 320 -6.21 5.29 -17.34
N ALA A 321 -5.70 5.56 -16.14
CA ALA A 321 -5.35 6.92 -15.72
C ALA A 321 -4.25 7.54 -16.58
N LYS A 322 -3.28 6.76 -17.06
CA LYS A 322 -2.20 7.26 -17.92
C LYS A 322 -2.73 7.70 -19.28
N LEU A 323 -3.57 6.87 -19.89
CA LEU A 323 -4.21 7.19 -21.17
C LEU A 323 -5.15 8.39 -21.03
N ALA A 324 -5.91 8.46 -19.93
CA ALA A 324 -6.83 9.56 -19.66
C ALA A 324 -6.08 10.90 -19.47
N LEU A 325 -5.03 10.92 -18.64
CA LEU A 325 -4.24 12.13 -18.38
C LEU A 325 -3.50 12.60 -19.63
N ALA A 326 -2.92 11.70 -20.42
CA ALA A 326 -2.29 12.03 -21.70
C ALA A 326 -3.30 12.64 -22.68
N GLY A 327 -4.47 12.01 -22.83
CA GLY A 327 -5.54 12.49 -23.71
C GLY A 327 -6.13 13.83 -23.27
N LEU A 328 -6.23 14.09 -21.96
CA LEU A 328 -6.64 15.38 -21.42
C LEU A 328 -5.59 16.46 -21.67
N LEU A 329 -4.31 16.15 -21.47
CA LEU A 329 -3.22 17.09 -21.67
C LEU A 329 -3.19 17.63 -23.12
N GLU A 330 -3.37 16.76 -24.12
CA GLU A 330 -3.47 17.18 -25.52
C GLU A 330 -4.61 18.16 -25.76
N ARG A 331 -5.80 17.85 -25.23
CA ARG A 331 -7.01 18.64 -25.41
C ARG A 331 -6.94 19.99 -24.71
N VAL A 332 -6.47 19.99 -23.47
CA VAL A 332 -6.32 21.20 -22.66
C VAL A 332 -5.34 22.17 -23.29
N LYS A 333 -4.22 21.71 -23.86
CA LYS A 333 -3.27 22.54 -24.58
C LYS A 333 -3.84 23.20 -25.84
N ALA A 334 -4.84 22.57 -26.46
CA ALA A 334 -5.52 23.11 -27.64
C ALA A 334 -6.62 24.14 -27.31
N LEU A 335 -7.03 24.23 -26.03
CA LEU A 335 -8.08 25.12 -25.56
C LEU A 335 -7.50 26.38 -24.90
N LYS A 336 -8.23 27.49 -24.99
CA LYS A 336 -7.90 28.68 -24.20
C LYS A 336 -8.26 28.40 -22.74
N GLN A 337 -7.28 28.50 -21.87
CA GLN A 337 -7.43 28.32 -20.43
C GLN A 337 -7.71 29.69 -19.76
N ASN A 338 -8.35 29.64 -18.60
CA ASN A 338 -8.72 30.82 -17.83
C ASN A 338 -8.43 30.68 -16.32
N PRO A 339 -7.24 30.15 -15.91
CA PRO A 339 -6.93 30.04 -14.51
C PRO A 339 -6.73 31.44 -13.88
N ASP A 340 -7.23 31.61 -12.67
CA ASP A 340 -6.88 32.78 -11.85
C ASP A 340 -5.39 32.67 -11.46
N ALA A 341 -4.58 33.65 -11.91
CA ALA A 341 -3.17 33.71 -11.61
C ALA A 341 -2.85 33.81 -10.09
N ALA A 342 -3.81 34.27 -9.29
CA ALA A 342 -3.68 34.32 -7.84
C ALA A 342 -3.95 32.95 -7.19
N TRP A 343 -4.66 32.04 -7.89
CA TRP A 343 -5.05 30.74 -7.33
C TRP A 343 -3.84 29.84 -7.02
N SER A 344 -2.96 29.65 -7.99
CA SER A 344 -1.76 28.84 -7.78
C SER A 344 -0.78 29.46 -6.78
N LYS A 345 -0.79 30.78 -6.60
CA LYS A 345 0.05 31.49 -5.62
C LYS A 345 -0.45 31.36 -4.19
N LYS A 346 -1.72 31.04 -3.96
CA LYS A 346 -2.25 30.77 -2.61
C LYS A 346 -1.49 29.66 -1.86
N LEU A 347 -0.79 28.81 -2.58
CA LEU A 347 0.05 27.79 -1.99
C LEU A 347 1.22 28.36 -1.17
N GLU A 348 1.68 29.57 -1.54
CA GLU A 348 2.78 30.24 -0.83
C GLU A 348 2.35 30.63 0.60
N ASP A 349 1.07 30.86 0.83
CA ASP A 349 0.50 31.22 2.14
C ASP A 349 0.59 30.06 3.16
N PHE A 350 0.75 28.83 2.68
CA PHE A 350 0.79 27.59 3.50
C PHE A 350 2.19 26.99 3.64
N ARG A 351 3.23 27.68 3.19
CA ARG A 351 4.60 27.19 3.36
C ARG A 351 5.04 27.35 4.81
N CYS A 352 5.13 26.24 5.53
CA CYS A 352 5.59 26.20 6.91
C CYS A 352 7.11 26.08 6.97
N ASP A 353 7.74 26.92 7.78
CA ASP A 353 9.14 26.72 8.21
C ASP A 353 9.17 25.83 9.46
N TRP A 354 9.35 24.53 9.22
CA TRP A 354 9.42 23.53 10.28
C TRP A 354 10.73 23.57 11.08
N SER A 355 11.73 24.36 10.65
CA SER A 355 13.02 24.50 11.36
C SER A 355 12.84 25.17 12.71
N ALA A 356 11.83 26.03 12.83
CA ALA A 356 11.54 26.78 14.06
C ALA A 356 10.95 25.94 15.21
N GLU A 357 10.43 24.73 14.91
CA GLU A 357 9.89 23.86 15.94
C GLU A 357 11.00 23.21 16.79
N ALA A 358 10.74 23.05 18.09
CA ALA A 358 11.64 22.35 18.98
C ALA A 358 11.78 20.86 18.61
N ASP A 359 12.99 20.31 18.74
CA ASP A 359 13.25 18.88 18.47
C ASP A 359 12.72 17.97 19.59
N VAL A 360 12.62 18.52 20.80
CA VAL A 360 12.24 17.81 22.03
C VAL A 360 11.05 18.50 22.68
N ALA A 361 10.10 17.70 23.14
CA ALA A 361 8.99 18.14 23.99
C ALA A 361 8.80 17.11 25.13
N ASN A 362 8.54 17.60 26.34
CA ASN A 362 8.35 16.77 27.53
C ASN A 362 9.49 15.76 27.81
N GLY A 363 10.72 16.07 27.37
CA GLY A 363 11.88 15.19 27.52
C GLY A 363 12.00 14.08 26.46
N TYR A 364 11.16 14.09 25.43
CA TYR A 364 11.16 13.13 24.32
C TYR A 364 11.40 13.81 22.99
N LEU A 365 12.01 13.08 22.04
CA LEU A 365 12.06 13.49 20.65
C LEU A 365 10.66 13.55 20.05
N ARG A 366 10.38 14.59 19.26
CA ARG A 366 9.12 14.73 18.57
C ARG A 366 9.07 13.86 17.31
N ALA A 367 8.00 13.09 17.15
CA ALA A 367 7.83 12.19 16.00
C ALA A 367 7.95 12.90 14.63
N PRO A 368 7.39 14.11 14.40
CA PRO A 368 7.59 14.86 13.16
C PRO A 368 9.08 15.14 12.85
N LYS A 369 9.87 15.47 13.88
CA LYS A 369 11.31 15.77 13.71
C LYS A 369 12.12 14.53 13.37
N ILE A 370 11.80 13.37 13.99
CA ILE A 370 12.43 12.08 13.68
C ILE A 370 12.18 11.72 12.20
N ILE A 371 10.94 11.86 11.71
CA ILE A 371 10.59 11.51 10.34
C ILE A 371 11.27 12.42 9.31
N ARG A 372 11.36 13.73 9.59
CA ARG A 372 12.10 14.67 8.73
C ARG A 372 13.58 14.36 8.73
N ALA A 373 14.17 14.12 9.91
CA ALA A 373 15.57 13.71 10.02
C ALA A 373 15.84 12.41 9.26
N LEU A 374 14.92 11.44 9.30
CA LEU A 374 15.00 10.23 8.50
C LEU A 374 15.01 10.56 6.99
N ARG A 375 14.09 11.43 6.51
CA ARG A 375 14.04 11.82 5.08
C ARG A 375 15.34 12.47 4.62
N ASP A 376 15.94 13.33 5.45
CA ASP A 376 17.18 14.03 5.11
C ASP A 376 18.37 13.08 4.89
N GLU A 377 18.40 11.96 5.63
CA GLU A 377 19.50 10.97 5.56
C GLU A 377 19.32 9.93 4.44
N LEU A 378 18.10 9.78 3.92
CA LEU A 378 17.79 8.77 2.91
C LEU A 378 17.97 9.31 1.48
N PRO A 379 18.43 8.49 0.51
CA PRO A 379 18.43 8.86 -0.90
C PRO A 379 17.00 9.07 -1.42
N ARG A 380 16.86 9.75 -2.56
CA ARG A 380 15.53 10.09 -3.13
C ARG A 380 14.69 8.87 -3.48
N ASP A 381 15.31 7.78 -3.83
CA ASP A 381 14.70 6.51 -4.24
C ASP A 381 14.55 5.49 -3.09
N ALA A 382 14.93 5.87 -1.86
CA ALA A 382 14.70 5.02 -0.69
C ALA A 382 13.22 4.65 -0.57
N ILE A 383 12.96 3.40 -0.25
CA ILE A 383 11.61 2.88 -0.09
C ILE A 383 11.24 2.92 1.39
N VAL A 384 10.07 3.49 1.67
CA VAL A 384 9.50 3.52 3.01
C VAL A 384 8.21 2.74 3.04
N THR A 385 8.11 1.84 4.00
CA THR A 385 6.86 1.24 4.46
C THR A 385 6.45 1.86 5.78
N THR A 386 5.18 1.80 6.12
CA THR A 386 4.73 2.22 7.45
C THR A 386 3.87 1.15 8.08
N GLU A 387 4.03 0.96 9.36
CA GLU A 387 3.03 0.31 10.19
C GLU A 387 1.79 1.21 10.35
N VAL A 388 0.70 0.69 10.93
CA VAL A 388 -0.56 1.43 11.07
C VAL A 388 -0.72 1.99 12.48
N GLY A 389 -1.02 3.28 12.56
CA GLY A 389 -1.18 4.02 13.81
C GLY A 389 -0.77 5.50 13.68
N GLN A 390 -0.37 6.12 14.80
CA GLN A 390 0.15 7.48 14.77
C GLN A 390 1.40 7.61 13.88
N ASN A 391 2.29 6.61 13.91
CA ASN A 391 3.46 6.51 13.06
C ASN A 391 3.12 6.65 11.58
N GLN A 392 2.04 6.00 11.11
CA GLN A 392 1.55 6.10 9.74
C GLN A 392 1.18 7.53 9.37
N MET A 393 0.43 8.19 10.24
CA MET A 393 -0.05 9.54 9.97
C MET A 393 1.07 10.56 10.05
N TRP A 394 1.98 10.48 11.02
CA TRP A 394 3.18 11.30 11.04
C TRP A 394 4.05 11.08 9.81
N ALA A 395 4.24 9.82 9.37
CA ALA A 395 4.96 9.53 8.13
C ALA A 395 4.25 10.13 6.89
N ALA A 396 2.92 10.01 6.83
CA ALA A 396 2.15 10.59 5.73
C ALA A 396 2.26 12.11 5.64
N LEU A 397 2.35 12.80 6.79
CA LEU A 397 2.44 14.26 6.87
C LEU A 397 3.88 14.78 6.68
N HIS A 398 4.88 14.09 7.24
CA HIS A 398 6.22 14.65 7.43
C HIS A 398 7.33 13.95 6.64
N TYR A 399 7.05 12.83 5.96
CA TYR A 399 8.01 12.19 5.05
C TYR A 399 7.73 12.63 3.62
N ASP A 400 8.67 13.29 2.98
CA ASP A 400 8.56 13.70 1.59
C ASP A 400 8.90 12.53 0.64
N ALA A 401 7.92 12.09 -0.15
CA ALA A 401 8.09 11.12 -1.20
C ALA A 401 8.26 11.83 -2.56
N TYR A 402 9.42 11.67 -3.17
CA TYR A 402 9.77 12.38 -4.40
C TYR A 402 9.51 11.56 -5.66
N LEU A 403 9.42 10.25 -5.52
CA LEU A 403 9.24 9.32 -6.63
C LEU A 403 8.05 8.39 -6.39
N PRO A 404 7.37 7.96 -7.45
CA PRO A 404 6.32 6.96 -7.31
C PRO A 404 6.90 5.62 -6.83
N ARG A 405 6.10 4.85 -6.09
CA ARG A 405 6.45 3.54 -5.52
C ARG A 405 7.59 3.56 -4.50
N THR A 406 7.78 4.69 -3.81
CA THR A 406 8.76 4.82 -2.72
C THR A 406 8.12 5.02 -1.34
N PHE A 407 6.80 5.16 -1.27
CA PHE A 407 6.05 5.24 -0.01
C PHE A 407 4.88 4.26 -0.04
N HIS A 408 4.84 3.33 0.90
CA HIS A 408 3.86 2.26 0.96
C HIS A 408 3.26 2.12 2.36
N THR A 409 1.96 1.90 2.41
CA THR A 409 1.21 1.78 3.66
C THR A 409 -0.07 0.98 3.45
N SER A 410 -0.63 0.40 4.51
CA SER A 410 -1.97 -0.18 4.49
C SER A 410 -3.00 0.92 4.70
N GLY A 411 -3.49 1.53 3.61
CA GLY A 411 -4.38 2.70 3.69
C GLY A 411 -5.87 2.37 3.65
N GLY A 412 -6.24 1.24 3.06
CA GLY A 412 -7.64 0.83 2.91
C GLY A 412 -8.14 -0.02 4.08
N LEU A 413 -7.47 -1.12 4.39
CA LEU A 413 -7.84 -1.98 5.52
C LEU A 413 -7.25 -1.48 6.85
N GLY A 414 -6.11 -0.79 6.81
CA GLY A 414 -5.47 -0.27 8.01
C GLY A 414 -4.88 -1.38 8.90
N THR A 415 -4.18 -2.33 8.28
CA THR A 415 -3.69 -3.54 8.94
C THR A 415 -2.43 -3.23 9.74
N MET A 416 -2.53 -3.26 11.07
CA MET A 416 -1.37 -3.29 11.95
C MET A 416 -0.54 -4.57 11.71
N GLY A 417 0.79 -4.45 11.72
CA GLY A 417 1.69 -5.56 11.39
C GLY A 417 1.91 -5.76 9.88
N TRP A 418 1.51 -4.79 9.06
CA TRP A 418 1.74 -4.82 7.61
C TRP A 418 3.13 -4.30 7.21
N GLY A 419 3.57 -3.21 7.84
CA GLY A 419 4.71 -2.40 7.36
C GLY A 419 6.02 -3.17 7.36
N PHE A 420 6.34 -3.83 8.46
CA PHE A 420 7.60 -4.56 8.60
C PHE A 420 7.71 -5.75 7.63
N PRO A 421 6.77 -6.70 7.54
CA PRO A 421 6.87 -7.75 6.52
C PRO A 421 6.87 -7.19 5.09
N ALA A 422 6.09 -6.14 4.82
CA ALA A 422 6.09 -5.48 3.51
C ALA A 422 7.47 -4.88 3.16
N SER A 423 8.21 -4.37 4.15
CA SER A 423 9.59 -3.89 3.97
C SER A 423 10.54 -5.00 3.53
N ILE A 424 10.39 -6.22 4.08
CA ILE A 424 11.16 -7.40 3.68
C ILE A 424 10.87 -7.73 2.21
N GLY A 425 9.59 -7.75 1.81
CA GLY A 425 9.19 -7.94 0.42
C GLY A 425 9.71 -6.84 -0.50
N ALA A 426 9.68 -5.58 -0.06
CA ALA A 426 10.25 -4.44 -0.78
C ALA A 426 11.77 -4.57 -0.98
N LYS A 427 12.48 -5.05 0.05
CA LYS A 427 13.94 -5.28 -0.02
C LYS A 427 14.29 -6.44 -0.95
N ALA A 428 13.49 -7.50 -0.95
CA ALA A 428 13.63 -8.59 -1.93
C ALA A 428 13.39 -8.11 -3.38
N ALA A 429 12.48 -7.14 -3.56
CA ALA A 429 12.19 -6.55 -4.87
C ALA A 429 13.30 -5.62 -5.38
N LYS A 430 13.95 -4.89 -4.47
CA LYS A 430 14.94 -3.85 -4.74
C LYS A 430 16.11 -3.96 -3.75
N PRO A 431 16.96 -4.98 -3.87
CA PRO A 431 18.04 -5.24 -2.91
C PRO A 431 19.08 -4.12 -2.83
N GLU A 432 19.24 -3.33 -3.89
CA GLU A 432 20.18 -2.23 -3.99
C GLU A 432 19.73 -0.94 -3.29
N VAL A 433 18.43 -0.83 -2.99
CA VAL A 433 17.83 0.41 -2.45
C VAL A 433 17.65 0.28 -0.93
N PRO A 434 17.94 1.32 -0.14
CA PRO A 434 17.58 1.33 1.28
C PRO A 434 16.07 1.20 1.47
N VAL A 435 15.66 0.28 2.33
CA VAL A 435 14.25 0.07 2.71
C VAL A 435 14.09 0.30 4.20
N VAL A 436 13.14 1.17 4.56
CA VAL A 436 12.89 1.57 5.94
C VAL A 436 11.42 1.34 6.29
N ASP A 437 11.15 0.66 7.39
CA ASP A 437 9.82 0.63 7.99
C ASP A 437 9.71 1.65 9.12
N ILE A 438 8.70 2.53 9.05
CA ILE A 438 8.37 3.48 10.12
C ILE A 438 7.28 2.84 10.97
N ALA A 439 7.66 2.31 12.12
CA ALA A 439 6.82 1.49 12.97
C ALA A 439 6.37 2.21 14.24
N GLY A 440 5.22 1.80 14.77
CA GLY A 440 4.87 1.96 16.17
C GLY A 440 5.16 0.64 16.90
N ASP A 441 5.54 0.72 18.17
CA ASP A 441 5.88 -0.43 19.00
C ASP A 441 4.76 -1.49 19.07
N GLY A 442 3.50 -1.05 19.16
CA GLY A 442 2.36 -1.97 19.19
C GLY A 442 2.07 -2.66 17.87
N SER A 443 2.34 -2.02 16.75
CA SER A 443 2.12 -2.58 15.41
C SER A 443 3.27 -3.49 15.00
N PHE A 444 4.51 -3.07 15.23
CA PHE A 444 5.71 -3.87 15.01
C PHE A 444 5.65 -5.19 15.79
N GLY A 445 5.25 -5.14 17.07
CA GLY A 445 5.10 -6.31 17.93
C GLY A 445 4.09 -7.38 17.46
N MET A 446 3.29 -7.10 16.40
CA MET A 446 2.40 -8.10 15.81
C MET A 446 3.09 -9.02 14.81
N THR A 447 4.22 -8.59 14.23
CA THR A 447 4.91 -9.32 13.15
C THR A 447 6.43 -9.32 13.28
N GLU A 448 6.96 -8.89 14.42
CA GLU A 448 8.39 -8.83 14.74
C GLU A 448 9.13 -10.16 14.54
N ASN A 449 8.42 -11.30 14.67
CA ASN A 449 8.95 -12.61 14.42
C ASN A 449 9.55 -12.79 13.01
N ASN A 450 9.13 -11.96 12.05
CA ASN A 450 9.73 -11.94 10.71
C ASN A 450 11.15 -11.31 10.67
N LEU A 451 11.67 -10.77 11.80
CA LEU A 451 13.10 -10.47 11.93
C LEU A 451 13.95 -11.69 11.63
N ALA A 452 13.53 -12.87 12.10
CA ALA A 452 14.21 -14.12 11.77
C ALA A 452 14.28 -14.36 10.25
N THR A 453 13.20 -14.09 9.50
CA THR A 453 13.18 -14.16 8.04
C THR A 453 14.15 -13.15 7.42
N ALA A 454 14.12 -11.89 7.87
CA ALA A 454 14.98 -10.85 7.33
C ALA A 454 16.47 -11.15 7.52
N VAL A 455 16.84 -11.71 8.69
CA VAL A 455 18.22 -12.12 8.99
C VAL A 455 18.63 -13.35 8.17
N GLU A 456 17.80 -14.40 8.15
CA GLU A 456 18.09 -15.65 7.43
C GLU A 456 18.25 -15.45 5.92
N GLU A 457 17.42 -14.56 5.35
CA GLU A 457 17.41 -14.28 3.90
C GLU A 457 18.39 -13.17 3.49
N GLU A 458 19.15 -12.63 4.44
CA GLU A 458 20.11 -11.53 4.21
C GLU A 458 19.44 -10.31 3.57
N LEU A 459 18.29 -9.91 4.10
CA LEU A 459 17.50 -8.76 3.65
C LEU A 459 17.62 -7.61 4.66
N PRO A 460 18.67 -6.77 4.56
CA PRO A 460 18.94 -5.68 5.50
C PRO A 460 17.89 -4.57 5.33
N VAL A 461 16.83 -4.63 6.14
CA VAL A 461 15.82 -3.60 6.30
C VAL A 461 16.09 -2.80 7.57
N ILE A 462 15.69 -1.53 7.58
CA ILE A 462 15.79 -0.65 8.73
C ILE A 462 14.40 -0.49 9.32
N VAL A 463 14.24 -0.73 10.62
CA VAL A 463 12.98 -0.50 11.33
C VAL A 463 13.18 0.64 12.31
N VAL A 464 12.48 1.76 12.10
CA VAL A 464 12.45 2.89 13.02
C VAL A 464 11.21 2.77 13.89
N VAL A 465 11.37 2.35 15.15
CA VAL A 465 10.27 2.13 16.09
C VAL A 465 10.03 3.42 16.87
N LEU A 466 8.94 4.12 16.58
CA LEU A 466 8.42 5.24 17.37
C LEU A 466 7.74 4.67 18.61
N ASN A 467 8.49 4.51 19.69
CA ASN A 467 8.12 3.72 20.86
C ASN A 467 7.50 4.61 21.95
N ASN A 468 6.19 4.51 22.13
CA ASN A 468 5.45 5.23 23.16
C ASN A 468 4.79 4.31 24.20
N ASN A 469 4.94 3.00 24.11
CA ASN A 469 4.36 1.98 24.97
C ASN A 469 2.80 2.02 25.07
N VAL A 470 2.16 2.52 23.99
CA VAL A 470 0.70 2.56 23.90
C VAL A 470 0.23 2.29 22.46
N LEU A 471 -1.01 1.83 22.30
CA LEU A 471 -1.70 1.89 21.00
C LEU A 471 -2.08 3.36 20.74
N GLY A 472 -1.11 4.12 20.20
CA GLY A 472 -1.08 5.58 20.24
C GLY A 472 -2.30 6.25 19.59
N MET A 473 -2.79 5.78 18.44
CA MET A 473 -3.96 6.35 17.78
C MET A 473 -5.24 6.12 18.61
N VAL A 474 -5.41 4.93 19.19
CA VAL A 474 -6.56 4.64 20.07
C VAL A 474 -6.47 5.47 21.36
N ALA A 475 -5.29 5.58 21.95
CA ALA A 475 -5.06 6.41 23.13
C ALA A 475 -5.34 7.91 22.85
N GLN A 476 -4.95 8.42 21.67
CA GLN A 476 -5.28 9.78 21.26
C GLN A 476 -6.79 10.00 21.19
N TRP A 477 -7.55 9.07 20.58
CA TRP A 477 -9.01 9.17 20.53
C TRP A 477 -9.65 9.12 21.90
N GLN A 478 -9.17 8.23 22.81
CA GLN A 478 -9.66 8.17 24.19
C GLN A 478 -9.35 9.47 24.95
N ARG A 479 -8.20 10.10 24.68
CA ARG A 479 -7.84 11.39 25.26
C ARG A 479 -8.72 12.53 24.78
N MET A 480 -8.98 12.61 23.47
CA MET A 480 -9.69 13.72 22.86
C MET A 480 -11.22 13.60 22.94
N PHE A 481 -11.77 12.38 22.89
CA PHE A 481 -13.22 12.17 22.73
C PHE A 481 -13.87 11.32 23.83
N TYR A 482 -13.09 10.78 24.77
CA TYR A 482 -13.61 9.90 25.82
C TYR A 482 -13.07 10.28 27.22
N ASP A 483 -12.96 11.59 27.51
CA ASP A 483 -12.60 12.15 28.82
C ASP A 483 -11.31 11.53 29.43
N ARG A 484 -10.33 11.17 28.59
CA ARG A 484 -9.08 10.52 29.01
C ARG A 484 -9.29 9.18 29.73
N ARG A 485 -10.39 8.50 29.44
CA ARG A 485 -10.72 7.18 30.01
C ARG A 485 -9.98 6.09 29.21
N TYR A 486 -8.73 5.83 29.54
CA TYR A 486 -7.87 4.89 28.85
C TYR A 486 -8.23 3.45 29.20
N SER A 487 -8.53 2.63 28.19
CA SER A 487 -8.82 1.20 28.31
C SER A 487 -8.14 0.43 27.18
N ALA A 488 -7.48 -0.69 27.52
CA ALA A 488 -6.86 -1.63 26.57
C ALA A 488 -5.85 -1.02 25.57
N VAL A 489 -5.14 0.07 25.97
CA VAL A 489 -4.20 0.77 25.10
C VAL A 489 -2.75 0.76 25.60
N LYS A 490 -2.54 0.48 26.91
CA LYS A 490 -1.20 0.50 27.51
C LYS A 490 -0.47 -0.82 27.28
N LEU A 491 0.69 -0.77 26.67
CA LEU A 491 1.55 -1.92 26.36
C LEU A 491 2.60 -2.11 27.46
N LYS A 492 2.17 -2.47 28.65
CA LYS A 492 3.03 -2.58 29.85
C LYS A 492 4.08 -3.70 29.77
N GLY A 493 3.91 -4.64 28.87
CA GLY A 493 4.77 -5.80 28.68
C GLY A 493 5.59 -5.75 27.40
N ASN A 494 5.73 -4.59 26.77
CA ASN A 494 6.59 -4.46 25.57
C ASN A 494 8.00 -4.95 25.88
N PRO A 495 8.61 -5.73 24.98
CA PRO A 495 9.99 -6.11 25.13
C PRO A 495 10.94 -4.91 24.98
N ASP A 496 12.15 -5.05 25.46
CA ASP A 496 13.25 -4.17 25.10
C ASP A 496 13.58 -4.41 23.60
N MET A 497 13.33 -3.42 22.76
CA MET A 497 13.45 -3.56 21.30
C MET A 497 14.89 -3.84 20.85
N VAL A 498 15.89 -3.37 21.59
CA VAL A 498 17.30 -3.65 21.31
C VAL A 498 17.61 -5.13 21.55
N LYS A 499 17.23 -5.65 22.73
CA LYS A 499 17.44 -7.07 23.05
C LYS A 499 16.61 -8.00 22.16
N LEU A 500 15.41 -7.55 21.76
CA LEU A 500 14.59 -8.29 20.82
C LEU A 500 15.30 -8.45 19.47
N ALA A 501 15.83 -7.36 18.92
CA ALA A 501 16.58 -7.39 17.68
C ALA A 501 17.80 -8.31 17.76
N GLU A 502 18.60 -8.16 18.83
CA GLU A 502 19.78 -9.01 19.09
C GLU A 502 19.42 -10.48 19.23
N ALA A 503 18.28 -10.82 19.87
CA ALA A 503 17.84 -12.20 20.02
C ALA A 503 17.50 -12.88 18.67
N TYR A 504 17.10 -12.09 17.65
CA TYR A 504 16.90 -12.58 16.29
C TYR A 504 18.17 -12.55 15.41
N GLY A 505 19.29 -12.01 15.93
CA GLY A 505 20.51 -11.84 15.15
C GLY A 505 20.55 -10.56 14.31
N ALA A 506 19.61 -9.65 14.52
CA ALA A 506 19.61 -8.30 13.94
C ALA A 506 20.39 -7.32 14.85
N GLU A 507 20.71 -6.15 14.34
CA GLU A 507 21.26 -5.06 15.16
C GLU A 507 20.14 -4.28 15.84
N GLY A 508 20.32 -3.92 17.10
CA GLY A 508 19.40 -3.09 17.87
C GLY A 508 20.11 -1.88 18.47
N VAL A 509 19.50 -0.70 18.40
CA VAL A 509 20.03 0.52 19.02
C VAL A 509 18.89 1.40 19.53
N ARG A 510 19.07 1.96 20.73
CA ARG A 510 18.16 2.98 21.26
C ARG A 510 18.81 4.36 21.11
N VAL A 511 18.03 5.33 20.63
CA VAL A 511 18.48 6.70 20.42
C VAL A 511 17.56 7.71 21.13
N GLU A 512 18.17 8.76 21.75
CA GLU A 512 17.47 9.78 22.53
C GLU A 512 17.76 11.20 22.04
N SER A 513 18.53 11.35 20.94
CA SER A 513 18.81 12.63 20.30
C SER A 513 18.75 12.52 18.78
N LEU A 514 18.42 13.61 18.07
CA LEU A 514 18.39 13.63 16.62
C LEU A 514 19.76 13.37 15.99
N ASP A 515 20.84 13.84 16.60
CA ASP A 515 22.20 13.61 16.10
C ASP A 515 22.59 12.12 16.18
N ALA A 516 22.24 11.46 17.31
CA ALA A 516 22.41 10.02 17.45
C ALA A 516 21.53 9.28 16.42
N PHE A 517 20.26 9.68 16.25
CA PHE A 517 19.36 9.10 15.28
C PHE A 517 19.92 9.20 13.85
N ARG A 518 20.35 10.40 13.41
CA ARG A 518 20.96 10.59 12.08
C ARG A 518 22.21 9.71 11.89
N THR A 519 23.04 9.61 12.92
CA THR A 519 24.25 8.78 12.89
C THR A 519 23.91 7.31 12.69
N GLU A 520 22.92 6.81 13.44
CA GLU A 520 22.50 5.41 13.35
C GLU A 520 21.79 5.10 12.03
N VAL A 521 20.99 6.01 11.48
CA VAL A 521 20.39 5.84 10.13
C VAL A 521 21.49 5.71 9.08
N ARG A 522 22.51 6.59 9.11
CA ARG A 522 23.65 6.51 8.16
C ARG A 522 24.44 5.21 8.29
N ARG A 523 24.54 4.67 9.51
CA ARG A 523 25.17 3.38 9.77
C ARG A 523 24.32 2.24 9.23
N ALA A 524 23.03 2.24 9.55
CA ALA A 524 22.08 1.19 9.15
C ALA A 524 21.92 1.08 7.63
N ILE A 525 21.99 2.19 6.88
CA ILE A 525 21.98 2.18 5.40
C ILE A 525 23.12 1.34 4.82
N LYS A 526 24.24 1.24 5.55
CA LYS A 526 25.45 0.53 5.11
C LYS A 526 25.60 -0.84 5.76
N ALA A 527 24.69 -1.20 6.66
CA ALA A 527 24.71 -2.48 7.33
C ALA A 527 24.23 -3.61 6.41
N ASP A 528 24.85 -4.78 6.55
CA ASP A 528 24.46 -5.98 5.80
C ASP A 528 23.45 -6.84 6.59
N VAL A 529 22.94 -6.34 7.72
CA VAL A 529 21.98 -7.02 8.58
C VAL A 529 20.79 -6.10 8.89
N PRO A 530 19.61 -6.66 9.17
CA PRO A 530 18.48 -5.84 9.62
C PRO A 530 18.81 -5.03 10.87
N THR A 531 18.36 -3.79 10.93
CA THR A 531 18.64 -2.89 12.06
C THR A 531 17.34 -2.33 12.63
N VAL A 532 17.14 -2.47 13.95
CA VAL A 532 16.01 -1.89 14.68
C VAL A 532 16.52 -0.66 15.46
N ILE A 533 15.99 0.51 15.14
CA ILE A 533 16.27 1.77 15.82
C ILE A 533 15.09 2.10 16.73
N ASP A 534 15.25 1.90 18.02
CA ASP A 534 14.24 2.19 19.04
C ASP A 534 14.32 3.67 19.46
N VAL A 535 13.26 4.43 19.18
CA VAL A 535 13.17 5.86 19.48
C VAL A 535 12.03 6.11 20.45
N PRO A 536 12.33 6.31 21.74
CA PRO A 536 11.30 6.69 22.71
C PRO A 536 10.66 8.02 22.36
N ILE A 537 9.31 8.06 22.31
CA ILE A 537 8.52 9.26 22.06
C ILE A 537 7.46 9.46 23.15
N ASP A 538 6.93 10.69 23.27
CA ASP A 538 5.91 11.02 24.26
C ASP A 538 4.60 10.24 23.98
N PRO A 539 4.09 9.43 24.95
CA PRO A 539 2.81 8.74 24.80
C PRO A 539 1.59 9.68 24.68
N ASN A 540 1.76 10.95 24.97
CA ASN A 540 0.71 11.97 24.86
C ASN A 540 0.81 12.84 23.63
N GLU A 541 1.86 12.70 22.80
CA GLU A 541 1.95 13.46 21.55
C GLU A 541 0.79 13.08 20.61
N ASN A 542 0.08 14.09 20.10
CA ASN A 542 -1.03 13.90 19.18
C ASN A 542 -0.57 14.03 17.72
N VAL A 543 -1.20 13.29 16.85
CA VAL A 543 -1.12 13.54 15.41
C VAL A 543 -2.09 14.66 15.07
N LEU A 544 -1.56 15.76 14.62
CA LEU A 544 -2.30 16.92 14.14
C LEU A 544 -1.70 17.35 12.79
N PRO A 545 -2.50 17.90 11.88
CA PRO A 545 -3.94 18.18 11.99
C PRO A 545 -4.81 16.93 12.01
N MET A 546 -6.04 17.06 12.50
CA MET A 546 -7.01 15.98 12.54
C MET A 546 -8.45 16.49 12.38
N ILE A 547 -9.27 15.80 11.59
CA ILE A 547 -10.71 16.06 11.51
C ILE A 547 -11.44 15.14 12.48
N PRO A 548 -12.27 15.66 13.40
CA PRO A 548 -13.08 14.83 14.28
C PRO A 548 -14.08 13.95 13.51
N PRO A 549 -14.48 12.80 14.06
CA PRO A 549 -15.45 11.93 13.42
C PRO A 549 -16.75 12.65 13.04
N GLY A 550 -17.20 12.46 11.79
CA GLY A 550 -18.44 13.05 11.28
C GLY A 550 -18.35 14.52 10.87
N MET A 551 -17.20 15.16 11.05
CA MET A 551 -16.97 16.55 10.66
C MET A 551 -16.39 16.66 9.24
N GLY A 552 -16.38 17.89 8.66
CA GLY A 552 -15.86 18.18 7.32
C GLY A 552 -14.44 18.75 7.34
N LEU A 553 -13.86 18.96 6.14
CA LEU A 553 -12.50 19.50 6.00
C LEU A 553 -12.30 20.86 6.71
N LYS A 554 -13.35 21.69 6.75
CA LYS A 554 -13.33 23.00 7.44
C LYS A 554 -13.23 22.90 8.96
N ASP A 555 -13.56 21.75 9.54
CA ASP A 555 -13.60 21.53 10.98
C ASP A 555 -12.28 20.88 11.48
N THR A 556 -11.20 21.01 10.71
CA THR A 556 -9.89 20.47 11.05
C THR A 556 -9.36 21.09 12.34
N LEU A 557 -8.96 20.25 13.29
CA LEU A 557 -8.25 20.67 14.49
C LEU A 557 -6.76 20.80 14.17
N TRP A 558 -6.21 21.98 14.41
CA TRP A 558 -4.79 22.28 14.18
C TRP A 558 -3.96 22.16 15.45
N GLU A 559 -4.58 22.37 16.59
CA GLU A 559 -4.02 22.27 17.93
C GLU A 559 -4.93 21.41 18.81
N ALA A 560 -4.36 20.75 19.81
CA ALA A 560 -5.13 20.02 20.85
C ALA A 560 -5.10 20.85 22.13
N ASP A 561 -6.30 21.02 22.74
CA ASP A 561 -6.49 21.65 24.05
C ASP A 561 -5.90 20.78 25.21
#